data_e4cc8c8ad84b2c3eac4c03da5885dd1a
#
_entry.id   e4cc8c8ad84b2c3eac4c03da5885dd1a
#
_cell.length_a   1.000
_cell.length_b   1.000
_cell.length_c   1.000
_cell.angle_alpha   90.00
_cell.angle_beta   90.00
_cell.angle_gamma   90.00
#
_symmetry.space_group_name_H-M   'P 1'
#
loop_
_entity.id
_entity.type
_entity.pdbx_description
1 polymer ?
#
loop_
_entity_poly.entity_id
_entity_poly.type
_entity_poly.pdbx_seq_one_letter_code
_entity_poly.pdbx_strand_id
1 'polypeptide(L)'
;MIETVMTAQMPVGLPIKIKKNRLEPDYIREDMPRLSIVAGVHGDELQGQYICYELIRRIKEEREHLRGIVDVYPCVTPMALEIRKRNAPGALDMNAMFPGSRHGHTIEYMAAEVVADLIFIRVIFLSGRFRRFECRKMPEKK
;
A
#
# COMPACT_ATOMS: atom_id res chain seq x y z
N MET A 1 3.71 -12.30 7.02
CA MET A 1 4.91 -12.33 6.17
C MET A 1 5.14 -10.95 5.56
N ILE A 2 6.40 -10.53 5.33
CA ILE A 2 6.69 -9.27 4.61
C ILE A 2 6.91 -9.61 3.14
N GLU A 3 6.16 -8.95 2.26
CA GLU A 3 6.22 -9.14 0.82
C GLU A 3 6.67 -7.84 0.14
N THR A 4 7.43 -7.96 -0.94
CA THR A 4 7.79 -6.83 -1.80
C THR A 4 6.72 -6.69 -2.89
N VAL A 5 6.02 -5.56 -2.89
CA VAL A 5 5.00 -5.22 -3.90
C VAL A 5 5.66 -4.81 -5.21
N MET A 6 6.68 -3.95 -5.11
CA MET A 6 7.44 -3.51 -6.26
C MET A 6 8.87 -3.13 -5.89
N THR A 7 9.74 -3.16 -6.89
CA THR A 7 11.10 -2.61 -6.81
C THR A 7 11.35 -1.75 -8.03
N ALA A 8 11.76 -0.50 -7.83
CA ALA A 8 12.24 0.40 -8.88
C ALA A 8 13.69 0.80 -8.60
N GLN A 9 14.46 1.08 -9.65
CA GLN A 9 15.84 1.55 -9.53
C GLN A 9 15.88 3.06 -9.66
N MET A 10 16.55 3.71 -8.72
CA MET A 10 16.92 5.13 -8.84
C MET A 10 18.08 5.28 -9.84
N PRO A 11 18.27 6.47 -10.45
CA PRO A 11 19.38 6.72 -11.37
C PRO A 11 20.77 6.41 -10.79
N VAL A 12 20.91 6.48 -9.47
CA VAL A 12 22.17 6.18 -8.75
C VAL A 12 22.29 4.70 -8.33
N GLY A 13 21.43 3.83 -8.86
CA GLY A 13 21.45 2.39 -8.54
C GLY A 13 20.82 1.99 -7.20
N LEU A 14 20.26 2.94 -6.45
CA LEU A 14 19.56 2.65 -5.19
C LEU A 14 18.17 2.08 -5.46
N PRO A 15 17.82 0.90 -4.91
CA PRO A 15 16.50 0.32 -5.11
C PRO A 15 15.46 1.00 -4.19
N ILE A 16 14.35 1.43 -4.79
CA ILE A 16 13.14 1.81 -4.06
C ILE A 16 12.26 0.57 -3.96
N LYS A 17 11.81 0.21 -2.75
CA LYS A 17 10.94 -0.92 -2.53
C LYS A 17 9.68 -0.49 -1.79
N ILE A 18 8.52 -0.82 -2.34
CA ILE A 18 7.26 -0.81 -1.60
C ILE A 18 7.04 -2.21 -1.03
N LYS A 19 6.77 -2.28 0.26
CA LYS A 19 6.54 -3.54 0.97
C LYS A 19 5.19 -3.51 1.67
N LYS A 20 4.60 -4.71 1.81
CA LYS A 20 3.42 -4.94 2.63
C LYS A 20 3.68 -6.02 3.68
N ASN A 21 2.92 -5.98 4.75
CA ASN A 21 2.79 -7.09 5.68
C ASN A 21 1.50 -7.85 5.35
N ARG A 22 1.63 -9.10 4.93
CA ARG A 22 0.51 -10.01 4.78
C ARG A 22 0.28 -10.77 6.08
N LEU A 23 -0.91 -10.65 6.61
CA LEU A 23 -1.39 -11.30 7.82
C LEU A 23 -2.49 -12.28 7.42
N GLU A 24 -2.25 -13.55 7.71
CA GLU A 24 -3.11 -14.65 7.29
C GLU A 24 -3.53 -15.45 8.53
N PRO A 25 -4.77 -15.97 8.57
CA PRO A 25 -5.20 -16.93 9.57
C PRO A 25 -4.41 -18.25 9.42
N ASP A 26 -4.52 -19.13 10.41
CA ASP A 26 -3.84 -20.43 10.37
C ASP A 26 -4.40 -21.37 9.30
N TYR A 27 -5.63 -21.14 8.88
CA TYR A 27 -6.28 -21.90 7.82
C TYR A 27 -6.80 -20.94 6.72
N ILE A 28 -6.32 -21.13 5.48
CA ILE A 28 -6.69 -20.31 4.32
C ILE A 28 -7.69 -21.06 3.45
N ARG A 29 -8.76 -20.36 3.02
CA ARG A 29 -9.75 -20.82 2.02
C ARG A 29 -9.81 -19.81 0.88
N GLU A 30 -10.18 -20.25 -0.30
CA GLU A 30 -10.25 -19.39 -1.50
C GLU A 30 -11.28 -18.26 -1.40
N ASP A 31 -12.38 -18.49 -0.65
CA ASP A 31 -13.48 -17.56 -0.47
C ASP A 31 -13.27 -16.55 0.67
N MET A 32 -12.11 -16.55 1.31
CA MET A 32 -11.85 -15.67 2.45
C MET A 32 -11.89 -14.19 2.07
N PRO A 33 -12.50 -13.35 2.93
CA PRO A 33 -12.44 -11.91 2.73
C PRO A 33 -11.01 -11.41 2.82
N ARG A 34 -10.69 -10.41 1.98
CA ARG A 34 -9.40 -9.74 1.99
C ARG A 34 -9.60 -8.26 2.24
N LEU A 35 -8.73 -7.69 3.06
CA LEU A 35 -8.70 -6.28 3.41
C LEU A 35 -7.29 -5.74 3.16
N SER A 36 -7.17 -4.64 2.43
CA SER A 36 -5.93 -3.89 2.31
C SER A 36 -6.01 -2.58 3.06
N ILE A 37 -4.96 -2.28 3.83
CA ILE A 37 -4.81 -1.06 4.59
C ILE A 37 -3.56 -0.36 4.08
N VAL A 38 -3.74 0.84 3.54
CA VAL A 38 -2.68 1.63 2.89
C VAL A 38 -2.41 2.89 3.68
N ALA A 39 -1.15 3.13 4.02
CA ALA A 39 -0.67 4.33 4.67
C ALA A 39 0.58 4.89 3.97
N GLY A 40 1.07 6.03 4.44
CA GLY A 40 2.29 6.65 3.93
C GLY A 40 2.21 7.01 2.44
N VAL A 41 1.05 7.51 2.00
CA VAL A 41 0.88 8.17 0.70
C VAL A 41 1.68 9.47 0.66
N HIS A 42 1.75 10.16 1.80
CA HIS A 42 2.62 11.32 2.01
C HIS A 42 3.64 11.02 3.11
N GLY A 43 4.86 11.51 2.95
CA GLY A 43 5.97 11.19 3.86
C GLY A 43 5.93 11.94 5.19
N ASP A 44 5.13 13.00 5.31
CA ASP A 44 4.93 13.80 6.52
C ASP A 44 3.75 13.30 7.39
N GLU A 45 2.93 12.37 6.89
CA GLU A 45 1.77 11.84 7.60
C GLU A 45 2.13 10.55 8.39
N LEU A 46 2.88 10.68 9.48
CA LEU A 46 3.41 9.54 10.25
C LEU A 46 2.35 8.77 11.04
N GLN A 47 1.19 9.38 11.32
CA GLN A 47 0.11 8.76 12.11
C GLN A 47 -0.40 7.46 11.46
N GLY A 48 -0.57 7.46 10.13
CA GLY A 48 -1.01 6.28 9.38
C GLY A 48 -0.04 5.11 9.52
N GLN A 49 1.25 5.38 9.54
CA GLN A 49 2.30 4.38 9.70
C GLN A 49 2.31 3.79 11.11
N TYR A 50 2.15 4.64 12.14
CA TYR A 50 2.03 4.20 13.51
C TYR A 50 0.80 3.31 13.72
N ILE A 51 -0.35 3.69 13.14
CA ILE A 51 -1.56 2.87 13.16
C ILE A 51 -1.31 1.52 12.49
N CYS A 52 -0.63 1.48 11.34
CA CYS A 52 -0.26 0.23 10.67
C CYS A 52 0.63 -0.64 11.56
N TYR A 53 1.61 -0.06 12.23
CA TYR A 53 2.51 -0.79 13.15
C TYR A 53 1.71 -1.44 14.29
N GLU A 54 0.87 -0.67 15.00
CA GLU A 54 0.04 -1.18 16.09
C GLU A 54 -0.95 -2.24 15.62
N LEU A 55 -1.55 -2.05 14.45
CA LEU A 55 -2.48 -3.00 13.87
C LEU A 55 -1.80 -4.34 13.54
N ILE A 56 -0.63 -4.29 12.90
CA ILE A 56 0.16 -5.48 12.59
C ILE A 56 0.51 -6.24 13.87
N ARG A 57 0.94 -5.51 14.91
CA ARG A 57 1.29 -6.08 16.21
C ARG A 57 0.09 -6.80 16.82
N ARG A 58 -1.06 -6.12 16.96
CA ARG A 58 -2.28 -6.68 17.56
C ARG A 58 -2.83 -7.88 16.78
N ILE A 59 -2.87 -7.81 15.46
CA ILE A 59 -3.34 -8.94 14.64
C ILE A 59 -2.42 -10.17 14.81
N LYS A 60 -1.11 -9.96 14.98
CA LYS A 60 -0.18 -11.06 15.25
C LYS A 60 -0.36 -11.68 16.64
N GLU A 61 -0.68 -10.85 17.64
CA GLU A 61 -0.94 -11.28 19.01
C GLU A 61 -2.26 -12.05 19.14
N GLU A 62 -3.27 -11.66 18.34
CA GLU A 62 -4.62 -12.22 18.35
C GLU A 62 -4.94 -13.01 17.07
N ARG A 63 -3.95 -13.68 16.50
CA ARG A 63 -4.03 -14.34 15.19
C ARG A 63 -5.14 -15.37 15.10
N GLU A 64 -5.46 -16.07 16.18
CA GLU A 64 -6.52 -17.06 16.26
C GLU A 64 -7.92 -16.48 15.98
N HIS A 65 -8.10 -15.17 16.14
CA HIS A 65 -9.34 -14.45 15.85
C HIS A 65 -9.40 -13.95 14.40
N LEU A 66 -8.33 -14.03 13.64
CA LEU A 66 -8.30 -13.57 12.26
C LEU A 66 -9.16 -14.47 11.35
N ARG A 67 -10.13 -13.86 10.63
CA ARG A 67 -11.10 -14.56 9.78
C ARG A 67 -10.97 -14.23 8.30
N GLY A 68 -9.87 -13.60 7.92
CA GLY A 68 -9.58 -13.19 6.54
C GLY A 68 -8.13 -12.81 6.37
N ILE A 69 -7.75 -12.45 5.16
CA ILE A 69 -6.39 -11.98 4.85
C ILE A 69 -6.35 -10.46 4.99
N VAL A 70 -5.35 -9.96 5.71
CA VAL A 70 -5.12 -8.51 5.87
C VAL A 70 -3.74 -8.16 5.30
N ASP A 71 -3.74 -7.36 4.23
CA ASP A 71 -2.53 -6.80 3.64
C ASP A 71 -2.35 -5.36 4.15
N VAL A 72 -1.26 -5.08 4.84
CA VAL A 72 -0.97 -3.75 5.39
C VAL A 72 0.24 -3.16 4.68
N TYR A 73 0.05 -2.00 4.06
CA TYR A 73 1.07 -1.20 3.35
C TYR A 73 1.42 0.02 4.20
N PRO A 74 2.45 -0.04 5.05
CA PRO A 74 2.76 1.06 5.97
C PRO A 74 3.23 2.32 5.25
N CYS A 75 3.85 2.16 4.06
CA CYS A 75 4.35 3.27 3.28
C CYS A 75 4.39 2.91 1.79
N VAL A 76 3.71 3.71 0.96
CA VAL A 76 3.71 3.58 -0.49
C VAL A 76 4.58 4.63 -1.19
N THR A 77 5.11 5.62 -0.45
CA THR A 77 6.07 6.62 -0.93
C THR A 77 7.32 6.69 -0.06
N PRO A 78 8.16 5.64 -0.03
CA PRO A 78 9.31 5.57 0.87
C PRO A 78 10.29 6.75 0.71
N MET A 79 10.49 7.26 -0.49
CA MET A 79 11.35 8.44 -0.72
C MET A 79 10.84 9.71 -0.03
N ALA A 80 9.52 9.93 -0.02
CA ALA A 80 8.91 11.07 0.65
C ALA A 80 9.03 10.93 2.17
N LEU A 81 8.89 9.69 2.67
CA LEU A 81 9.03 9.36 4.09
C LEU A 81 10.45 9.63 4.60
N GLU A 82 11.49 9.22 3.88
CA GLU A 82 12.88 9.44 4.30
C GLU A 82 13.20 10.91 4.54
N ILE A 83 12.66 11.79 3.71
CA ILE A 83 12.86 13.23 3.85
C ILE A 83 11.77 13.93 4.68
N ARG A 84 10.77 13.18 5.18
CA ARG A 84 9.63 13.68 5.97
C ARG A 84 8.90 14.84 5.28
N LYS A 85 8.70 14.74 3.98
CA LYS A 85 7.95 15.72 3.19
C LYS A 85 6.75 15.05 2.55
N ARG A 86 5.78 15.89 2.19
CA ARG A 86 4.56 15.41 1.53
C ARG A 86 4.88 14.58 0.30
N ASN A 87 5.72 15.10 -0.60
CA ASN A 87 6.11 14.44 -1.85
C ASN A 87 7.63 14.20 -1.88
N ALA A 88 8.05 13.23 -2.68
CA ALA A 88 9.46 13.05 -3.01
C ALA A 88 10.00 14.25 -3.82
N PRO A 89 11.31 14.54 -3.78
CA PRO A 89 11.90 15.65 -4.53
C PRO A 89 11.58 15.55 -6.02
N GLY A 90 11.04 16.65 -6.58
CA GLY A 90 10.67 16.72 -8.00
C GLY A 90 9.50 15.84 -8.43
N ALA A 91 8.84 15.15 -7.49
CA ALA A 91 7.73 14.27 -7.79
C ALA A 91 6.38 14.95 -7.59
N LEU A 92 5.39 14.51 -8.38
CA LEU A 92 4.00 14.88 -8.23
C LEU A 92 3.38 14.21 -6.98
N ASP A 93 2.24 14.72 -6.53
CA ASP A 93 1.49 14.15 -5.42
C ASP A 93 0.96 12.75 -5.80
N MET A 94 1.44 11.72 -5.10
CA MET A 94 1.04 10.31 -5.30
C MET A 94 -0.48 10.13 -5.28
N ASN A 95 -1.18 10.90 -4.44
CA ASN A 95 -2.63 10.82 -4.31
C ASN A 95 -3.37 11.24 -5.59
N ALA A 96 -2.78 12.17 -6.37
CA ALA A 96 -3.31 12.59 -7.66
C ALA A 96 -2.93 11.64 -8.81
N MET A 97 -1.95 10.77 -8.60
CA MET A 97 -1.44 9.87 -9.64
C MET A 97 -2.23 8.56 -9.75
N PHE A 98 -3.04 8.19 -8.75
CA PHE A 98 -3.88 6.99 -8.83
C PHE A 98 -4.92 7.09 -9.96
N PRO A 99 -5.14 6.01 -10.76
CA PRO A 99 -4.66 4.64 -10.62
C PRO A 99 -3.23 4.39 -11.14
N GLY A 100 -2.55 5.39 -11.67
CA GLY A 100 -1.20 5.29 -12.18
C GLY A 100 -1.09 4.82 -13.63
N SER A 101 0.14 4.76 -14.13
CA SER A 101 0.48 4.26 -15.46
C SER A 101 1.82 3.55 -15.43
N ARG A 102 1.89 2.33 -16.00
CA ARG A 102 3.15 1.59 -16.13
C ARG A 102 4.14 2.21 -17.12
N HIS A 103 3.66 3.14 -17.95
CA HIS A 103 4.46 3.89 -18.93
C HIS A 103 4.70 5.35 -18.49
N GLY A 104 4.26 5.72 -17.29
CA GLY A 104 4.41 7.05 -16.74
C GLY A 104 5.73 7.27 -16.00
N HIS A 105 5.83 8.42 -15.35
CA HIS A 105 6.96 8.73 -14.47
C HIS A 105 6.99 7.81 -13.24
N THR A 106 8.08 7.82 -12.49
CA THR A 106 8.31 6.92 -11.35
C THR A 106 7.12 6.85 -10.37
N ILE A 107 6.51 7.98 -10.02
CA ILE A 107 5.37 8.01 -9.08
C ILE A 107 4.10 7.41 -9.70
N GLU A 108 3.85 7.64 -10.98
CA GLU A 108 2.72 7.00 -11.70
C GLU A 108 2.90 5.50 -11.82
N TYR A 109 4.14 5.06 -12.10
CA TYR A 109 4.48 3.64 -12.12
C TYR A 109 4.27 3.00 -10.73
N MET A 110 4.74 3.65 -9.65
CA MET A 110 4.54 3.19 -8.29
C MET A 110 3.05 3.10 -7.94
N ALA A 111 2.25 4.10 -8.33
CA ALA A 111 0.80 4.10 -8.13
C ALA A 111 0.14 2.91 -8.86
N ALA A 112 0.53 2.65 -10.11
CA ALA A 112 0.01 1.54 -10.90
C ALA A 112 0.33 0.18 -10.28
N GLU A 113 1.55 -0.03 -9.77
CA GLU A 113 1.94 -1.29 -9.13
C GLU A 113 1.21 -1.51 -7.80
N VAL A 114 1.02 -0.44 -7.00
CA VAL A 114 0.20 -0.52 -5.78
C VAL A 114 -1.24 -0.89 -6.13
N VAL A 115 -1.85 -0.23 -7.12
CA VAL A 115 -3.22 -0.54 -7.55
C VAL A 115 -3.33 -1.97 -8.08
N ALA A 116 -2.34 -2.44 -8.85
CA ALA A 116 -2.33 -3.81 -9.37
C ALA A 116 -2.31 -4.87 -8.25
N ASP A 117 -1.60 -4.60 -7.15
CA ASP A 117 -1.56 -5.49 -5.98
C ASP A 117 -2.83 -5.39 -5.11
N LEU A 118 -3.55 -4.26 -5.18
CA LEU A 118 -4.83 -4.01 -4.47
C LEU A 118 -6.06 -4.58 -5.18
N ILE A 119 -5.95 -5.11 -6.39
CA ILE A 119 -7.08 -5.60 -7.19
C ILE A 119 -7.81 -6.74 -6.45
N PHE A 120 -9.16 -6.63 -6.37
CA PHE A 120 -10.10 -7.55 -5.71
C PHE A 120 -10.24 -7.46 -4.18
N ILE A 121 -9.89 -6.35 -3.54
CA ILE A 121 -9.80 -6.20 -2.10
C ILE A 121 -10.61 -4.99 -1.62
N ARG A 122 -11.14 -5.06 -0.41
CA ARG A 122 -11.61 -3.85 0.29
C ARG A 122 -10.37 -3.05 0.74
N VAL A 123 -10.34 -1.76 0.40
CA VAL A 123 -9.18 -0.90 0.68
C VAL A 123 -9.55 0.20 1.66
N ILE A 124 -8.70 0.40 2.67
CA ILE A 124 -8.77 1.53 3.59
C ILE A 124 -7.48 2.33 3.46
N PHE A 125 -7.58 3.61 3.13
CA PHE A 125 -6.45 4.54 3.16
C PHE A 125 -6.40 5.26 4.50
N LEU A 126 -5.26 5.16 5.18
CA LEU A 126 -4.93 5.90 6.38
C LEU A 126 -4.08 7.11 5.98
N SER A 127 -4.74 8.13 5.44
CA SER A 127 -4.15 9.43 5.16
C SER A 127 -4.99 10.51 5.83
N GLY A 128 -4.46 11.71 6.01
CA GLY A 128 -5.14 12.81 6.73
C GLY A 128 -6.48 13.27 6.13
N ARG A 129 -6.87 12.72 4.98
CA ARG A 129 -8.24 12.78 4.43
C ARG A 129 -8.72 11.36 4.18
N PHE A 130 -9.54 10.87 5.08
CA PHE A 130 -10.19 9.58 4.99
C PHE A 130 -11.05 9.49 3.72
N ARG A 131 -10.58 8.79 2.68
CA ARG A 131 -11.41 8.42 1.53
C ARG A 131 -11.51 6.90 1.48
N ARG A 132 -12.75 6.42 1.61
CA ARG A 132 -13.09 5.02 1.35
C ARG A 132 -13.15 4.83 -0.17
N PHE A 133 -12.17 4.12 -0.73
CA PHE A 133 -12.24 3.66 -2.11
C PHE A 133 -12.86 2.26 -2.13
N GLU A 134 -14.04 2.13 -2.71
CA GLU A 134 -14.53 0.84 -3.19
C GLU A 134 -13.92 0.64 -4.58
N CYS A 135 -12.95 -0.25 -4.69
CA CYS A 135 -12.42 -0.67 -5.98
C CYS A 135 -13.52 -1.49 -6.69
N ARG A 136 -14.34 -0.85 -7.52
CA ARG A 136 -15.24 -1.56 -8.45
C ARG A 136 -14.34 -2.27 -9.47
N LYS A 137 -14.70 -3.54 -9.80
CA LYS A 137 -14.09 -4.31 -10.88
C LYS A 137 -13.80 -3.40 -12.08
N MET A 138 -12.54 -3.23 -12.44
CA MET A 138 -12.22 -2.68 -13.75
C MET A 138 -12.69 -3.68 -14.80
N PRO A 139 -13.34 -3.24 -15.89
CA PRO A 139 -13.74 -4.13 -16.96
C PRO A 139 -12.49 -4.77 -17.55
N GLU A 140 -12.51 -6.09 -17.73
CA GLU A 140 -11.50 -6.83 -18.46
C GLU A 140 -11.34 -6.19 -19.83
N LYS A 141 -10.15 -5.69 -20.14
CA LYS A 141 -9.84 -5.26 -21.50
C LYS A 141 -9.84 -6.50 -22.39
N LYS A 142 -10.81 -6.52 -23.33
CA LYS A 142 -10.78 -7.40 -24.49
C LYS A 142 -9.56 -7.10 -25.36
#